data_df61d5a88a88b4ecd9fef861b9fc285a
#
_entry.id   df61d5a88a88b4ecd9fef861b9fc285a
#
_cell.length_a   1.000
_cell.length_b   1.000
_cell.length_c   1.000
_cell.angle_alpha   90.00
_cell.angle_beta   90.00
_cell.angle_gamma   90.00
#
_symmetry.space_group_name_H-M   'P 1'
#
loop_
_entity.id
_entity.type
_entity.pdbx_description
1 polymer ?
#
loop_
_entity_poly.entity_id
_entity_poly.type
_entity_poly.pdbx_seq_one_letter_code
_entity_poly.pdbx_strand_id
1 'polypeptide(L)'
;MTPEPKPEPAPKPAPVVETPPPPPPPAPMPEPVQVNKGPYSVYFDFDSSDITSMASDTIKSAAMESKKVDDIMIEVSGHADRSGASSYNDDLARKRAEMVRNALIAEGIDGSTISISSYGEDYTQVNTADGVKEGRNRRVVILLK
;
A
#
# COMPACT_ATOMS: atom_id res chain seq x y z
N MET A 1 -40.98 62.58 -65.47
CA MET A 1 -40.95 62.22 -64.04
C MET A 1 -40.44 60.77 -63.91
N THR A 2 -39.17 60.63 -63.63
CA THR A 2 -38.63 59.31 -63.42
C THR A 2 -38.99 58.81 -62.01
N PRO A 3 -39.63 57.62 -61.85
CA PRO A 3 -39.94 57.14 -60.56
C PRO A 3 -38.64 56.89 -59.81
N GLU A 4 -38.60 57.32 -58.59
CA GLU A 4 -37.47 56.99 -57.72
C GLU A 4 -37.40 55.48 -57.54
N PRO A 5 -36.20 54.89 -57.66
CA PRO A 5 -36.09 53.45 -57.40
C PRO A 5 -36.45 53.17 -55.97
N LYS A 6 -37.32 52.21 -55.78
CA LYS A 6 -37.63 51.76 -54.43
C LYS A 6 -36.34 51.31 -53.77
N PRO A 7 -36.05 51.69 -52.52
CA PRO A 7 -34.90 51.20 -51.86
C PRO A 7 -35.01 49.66 -51.76
N GLU A 8 -33.99 48.99 -52.19
CA GLU A 8 -33.94 47.55 -52.02
C GLU A 8 -34.05 47.16 -50.54
N PRO A 9 -34.91 46.20 -50.22
CA PRO A 9 -34.97 45.79 -48.85
C PRO A 9 -33.57 45.27 -48.38
N ALA A 10 -33.18 45.73 -47.20
CA ALA A 10 -31.92 45.30 -46.63
C ALA A 10 -31.87 43.77 -46.62
N PRO A 11 -30.73 43.17 -47.00
CA PRO A 11 -30.60 41.69 -46.95
C PRO A 11 -30.88 41.21 -45.55
N LYS A 12 -31.71 40.21 -45.48
CA LYS A 12 -31.95 39.54 -44.16
C LYS A 12 -30.63 39.09 -43.59
N PRO A 13 -30.36 39.38 -42.31
CA PRO A 13 -29.15 38.87 -41.70
C PRO A 13 -29.11 37.35 -41.89
N ALA A 14 -27.96 36.82 -42.28
CA ALA A 14 -27.79 35.38 -42.40
C ALA A 14 -28.15 34.72 -41.07
N PRO A 15 -28.85 33.57 -41.09
CA PRO A 15 -29.13 32.89 -39.85
C PRO A 15 -27.82 32.63 -39.13
N VAL A 16 -27.76 33.10 -37.90
CA VAL A 16 -26.61 32.81 -37.06
C VAL A 16 -26.61 31.30 -36.83
N VAL A 17 -25.63 30.62 -37.41
CA VAL A 17 -25.45 29.20 -37.12
C VAL A 17 -24.95 29.13 -35.69
N GLU A 18 -25.82 28.73 -34.78
CA GLU A 18 -25.41 28.43 -33.43
C GLU A 18 -24.47 27.26 -33.50
N THR A 19 -23.21 27.47 -33.12
CA THR A 19 -22.29 26.37 -32.94
C THR A 19 -22.83 25.52 -31.78
N PRO A 20 -22.92 24.18 -31.95
CA PRO A 20 -23.34 23.33 -30.82
C PRO A 20 -22.41 23.57 -29.63
N PRO A 21 -22.93 23.58 -28.40
CA PRO A 21 -22.06 23.75 -27.24
C PRO A 21 -20.97 22.69 -27.26
N PRO A 22 -19.74 23.03 -26.82
CA PRO A 22 -18.67 22.05 -26.78
C PRO A 22 -19.13 20.85 -25.91
N PRO A 23 -18.75 19.62 -26.27
CA PRO A 23 -19.11 18.47 -25.46
C PRO A 23 -18.61 18.68 -24.02
N PRO A 24 -19.37 18.24 -22.99
CA PRO A 24 -18.91 18.36 -21.62
C PRO A 24 -17.54 17.71 -21.48
N PRO A 25 -16.64 18.27 -20.66
CA PRO A 25 -15.35 17.64 -20.44
C PRO A 25 -15.57 16.20 -19.99
N PRO A 26 -14.73 15.23 -20.42
CA PRO A 26 -14.88 13.86 -19.99
C PRO A 26 -14.91 13.82 -18.47
N ALA A 27 -15.80 13.01 -17.90
CA ALA A 27 -15.84 12.81 -16.46
C ALA A 27 -14.42 12.46 -15.98
N PRO A 28 -13.97 13.03 -14.85
CA PRO A 28 -12.64 12.71 -14.35
C PRO A 28 -12.56 11.20 -14.22
N MET A 29 -11.53 10.59 -14.84
CA MET A 29 -11.26 9.18 -14.64
C MET A 29 -11.02 8.97 -13.15
N PRO A 30 -11.62 7.95 -12.51
CA PRO A 30 -11.28 7.65 -11.14
C PRO A 30 -9.76 7.48 -11.07
N GLU A 31 -9.12 8.24 -10.18
CA GLU A 31 -7.69 8.07 -9.95
C GLU A 31 -7.44 6.63 -9.55
N PRO A 32 -6.39 5.99 -10.09
CA PRO A 32 -6.05 4.65 -9.65
C PRO A 32 -5.84 4.68 -8.14
N VAL A 33 -6.44 3.71 -7.43
CA VAL A 33 -6.30 3.61 -5.98
C VAL A 33 -4.81 3.39 -5.70
N GLN A 34 -4.21 4.37 -5.03
CA GLN A 34 -2.81 4.24 -4.62
C GLN A 34 -2.76 3.47 -3.31
N VAL A 35 -2.01 2.39 -3.34
CA VAL A 35 -1.77 1.54 -2.17
C VAL A 35 -0.33 1.71 -1.73
N ASN A 36 -0.13 2.01 -0.47
CA ASN A 36 1.20 1.99 0.09
C ASN A 36 1.61 0.53 0.32
N LYS A 37 2.43 0.02 -0.58
CA LYS A 37 2.86 -1.39 -0.55
C LYS A 37 3.94 -1.67 0.49
N GLY A 38 4.41 -0.66 1.19
CA GLY A 38 5.44 -0.78 2.20
C GLY A 38 6.85 -0.62 1.66
N PRO A 39 7.84 -1.18 2.33
CA PRO A 39 7.75 -2.16 3.42
C PRO A 39 7.26 -1.58 4.75
N TYR A 40 6.50 -2.36 5.49
CA TYR A 40 6.09 -2.05 6.86
C TYR A 40 6.96 -2.86 7.82
N SER A 41 7.70 -2.18 8.68
CA SER A 41 8.57 -2.85 9.64
C SER A 41 7.92 -2.88 11.01
N VAL A 42 7.78 -4.08 11.55
CA VAL A 42 7.24 -4.33 12.88
C VAL A 42 8.37 -4.81 13.76
N TYR A 43 8.68 -4.06 14.82
CA TYR A 43 9.78 -4.36 15.73
C TYR A 43 9.30 -5.10 16.97
N PHE A 44 10.18 -5.92 17.51
CA PHE A 44 9.92 -6.76 18.68
C PHE A 44 10.96 -6.51 19.77
N ASP A 45 10.55 -6.72 21.01
CA ASP A 45 11.45 -6.70 22.14
C ASP A 45 12.38 -7.90 22.11
N PHE A 46 13.48 -7.79 22.83
CA PHE A 46 14.45 -8.88 22.96
C PHE A 46 13.75 -10.16 23.46
N ASP A 47 14.07 -11.27 22.81
CA ASP A 47 13.55 -12.62 23.15
C ASP A 47 12.02 -12.68 23.24
N SER A 48 11.32 -11.82 22.49
CA SER A 48 9.87 -11.74 22.52
C SER A 48 9.28 -11.86 21.11
N SER A 49 8.14 -12.50 21.02
CA SER A 49 7.25 -12.54 19.85
C SER A 49 5.92 -11.82 20.11
N ASP A 50 5.80 -11.15 21.24
CA ASP A 50 4.59 -10.40 21.59
C ASP A 50 4.45 -9.15 20.74
N ILE A 51 3.24 -8.90 20.28
CA ILE A 51 2.92 -7.71 19.48
C ILE A 51 2.66 -6.55 20.43
N THR A 52 3.53 -5.54 20.37
CA THR A 52 3.36 -4.29 21.12
C THR A 52 2.25 -3.43 20.51
N SER A 53 1.81 -2.39 21.22
CA SER A 53 0.82 -1.46 20.68
C SER A 53 1.30 -0.76 19.41
N MET A 54 2.57 -0.37 19.35
CA MET A 54 3.17 0.21 18.12
C MET A 54 3.20 -0.78 16.97
N ALA A 55 3.55 -2.03 17.26
CA ALA A 55 3.52 -3.10 16.28
C ALA A 55 2.10 -3.34 15.75
N SER A 56 1.12 -3.36 16.65
CA SER A 56 -0.29 -3.49 16.28
C SER A 56 -0.75 -2.36 15.36
N ASP A 57 -0.36 -1.12 15.62
CA ASP A 57 -0.71 0.03 14.79
C ASP A 57 -0.12 -0.11 13.37
N THR A 58 1.12 -0.55 13.27
CA THR A 58 1.77 -0.81 11.97
C THR A 58 1.05 -1.92 11.20
N ILE A 59 0.69 -3.00 11.86
CA ILE A 59 -0.05 -4.12 11.27
C ILE A 59 -1.43 -3.65 10.78
N LYS A 60 -2.14 -2.86 11.55
CA LYS A 60 -3.43 -2.27 11.15
C LYS A 60 -3.30 -1.39 9.92
N SER A 61 -2.24 -0.58 9.85
CA SER A 61 -1.97 0.26 8.69
C SER A 61 -1.74 -0.57 7.44
N ALA A 62 -0.94 -1.63 7.53
CA ALA A 62 -0.72 -2.55 6.42
C ALA A 62 -2.03 -3.25 5.99
N ALA A 63 -2.84 -3.69 6.94
CA ALA A 63 -4.13 -4.31 6.66
C ALA A 63 -5.09 -3.35 5.96
N MET A 64 -5.17 -2.11 6.40
CA MET A 64 -6.01 -1.09 5.77
C MET A 64 -5.59 -0.82 4.33
N GLU A 65 -4.28 -0.72 4.07
CA GLU A 65 -3.77 -0.51 2.71
C GLU A 65 -4.08 -1.71 1.82
N SER A 66 -3.95 -2.93 2.33
CA SER A 66 -4.23 -4.14 1.55
C SER A 66 -5.71 -4.28 1.17
N LYS A 67 -6.62 -3.72 1.95
CA LYS A 67 -8.06 -3.76 1.67
C LYS A 67 -8.52 -2.80 0.58
N LYS A 68 -7.66 -1.86 0.17
CA LYS A 68 -8.00 -0.86 -0.85
C LYS A 68 -8.14 -1.46 -2.26
N VAL A 69 -7.48 -2.56 -2.51
CA VAL A 69 -7.54 -3.27 -3.80
C VAL A 69 -7.71 -4.76 -3.57
N ASP A 70 -8.40 -5.41 -4.53
CA ASP A 70 -8.50 -6.87 -4.57
C ASP A 70 -7.19 -7.48 -5.06
N ASP A 71 -6.99 -8.77 -4.79
CA ASP A 71 -5.87 -9.58 -5.29
C ASP A 71 -4.48 -9.14 -4.79
N ILE A 72 -4.40 -8.39 -3.69
CA ILE A 72 -3.11 -8.12 -3.05
C ILE A 72 -2.62 -9.38 -2.32
N MET A 73 -1.37 -9.72 -2.61
CA MET A 73 -0.62 -10.73 -1.86
C MET A 73 0.22 -10.04 -0.79
N ILE A 74 0.29 -10.63 0.38
CA ILE A 74 1.06 -10.09 1.51
C ILE A 74 2.22 -11.03 1.78
N GLU A 75 3.42 -10.49 1.78
CA GLU A 75 4.62 -11.23 2.17
C GLU A 75 5.06 -10.77 3.56
N VAL A 76 5.20 -11.70 4.48
CA VAL A 76 5.61 -11.46 5.86
C VAL A 76 6.96 -12.15 6.08
N SER A 77 7.98 -11.35 6.34
CA SER A 77 9.36 -11.85 6.52
C SER A 77 9.81 -11.63 7.97
N GLY A 78 10.07 -12.70 8.68
CA GLY A 78 10.53 -12.65 10.05
C GLY A 78 12.05 -12.59 10.15
N HIS A 79 12.55 -11.76 11.05
CA HIS A 79 13.98 -11.57 11.31
C HIS A 79 14.27 -11.56 12.81
N ALA A 80 15.49 -11.87 13.17
CA ALA A 80 15.99 -11.80 14.53
C ALA A 80 17.36 -11.13 14.55
N ASP A 81 17.80 -10.68 15.73
CA ASP A 81 19.19 -10.25 15.90
C ASP A 81 20.11 -11.46 16.04
N ARG A 82 21.42 -11.25 16.16
CA ARG A 82 22.42 -12.32 16.27
C ARG A 82 22.69 -12.75 17.71
N SER A 83 21.82 -12.39 18.65
CA SER A 83 21.94 -12.84 20.03
C SER A 83 21.43 -14.29 20.17
N GLY A 84 22.19 -15.14 20.83
CA GLY A 84 21.84 -16.56 21.03
C GLY A 84 22.17 -17.46 19.84
N ALA A 85 21.67 -18.69 19.89
CA ALA A 85 21.92 -19.69 18.86
C ALA A 85 21.14 -19.39 17.58
N SER A 86 21.75 -19.68 16.42
CA SER A 86 21.15 -19.45 15.11
C SER A 86 19.80 -20.18 14.95
N SER A 87 19.72 -21.45 15.37
CA SER A 87 18.48 -22.22 15.32
C SER A 87 17.36 -21.63 16.16
N TYR A 88 17.70 -21.11 17.34
CA TYR A 88 16.75 -20.42 18.21
C TYR A 88 16.24 -19.11 17.56
N ASN A 89 17.14 -18.36 16.94
CA ASN A 89 16.78 -17.13 16.25
C ASN A 89 15.90 -17.39 15.03
N ASP A 90 16.12 -18.48 14.31
CA ASP A 90 15.27 -18.90 13.20
C ASP A 90 13.85 -19.22 13.69
N ASP A 91 13.72 -19.95 14.79
CA ASP A 91 12.42 -20.28 15.38
C ASP A 91 11.71 -19.02 15.89
N LEU A 92 12.45 -18.12 16.52
CA LEU A 92 11.89 -16.85 17.02
C LEU A 92 11.42 -15.96 15.86
N ALA A 93 12.20 -15.86 14.79
CA ALA A 93 11.82 -15.13 13.59
C ALA A 93 10.53 -15.69 12.98
N ARG A 94 10.40 -16.99 12.93
CA ARG A 94 9.19 -17.67 12.45
C ARG A 94 7.99 -17.35 13.33
N LYS A 95 8.14 -17.44 14.66
CA LYS A 95 7.07 -17.12 15.61
C LYS A 95 6.61 -15.67 15.44
N ARG A 96 7.55 -14.74 15.29
CA ARG A 96 7.23 -13.32 15.04
C ARG A 96 6.42 -13.16 13.76
N ALA A 97 6.84 -13.80 12.68
CA ALA A 97 6.11 -13.77 11.42
C ALA A 97 4.70 -14.37 11.56
N GLU A 98 4.56 -15.48 12.27
CA GLU A 98 3.27 -16.12 12.53
C GLU A 98 2.35 -15.21 13.36
N MET A 99 2.88 -14.54 14.37
CA MET A 99 2.12 -13.59 15.19
C MET A 99 1.61 -12.42 14.35
N VAL A 100 2.43 -11.89 13.47
CA VAL A 100 2.02 -10.83 12.53
C VAL A 100 0.95 -11.33 11.57
N ARG A 101 1.11 -12.54 11.03
CA ARG A 101 0.11 -13.16 10.17
C ARG A 101 -1.23 -13.30 10.89
N ASN A 102 -1.21 -13.81 12.11
CA ASN A 102 -2.44 -13.97 12.91
C ASN A 102 -3.10 -12.62 13.20
N ALA A 103 -2.31 -11.59 13.47
CA ALA A 103 -2.83 -10.24 13.67
C ALA A 103 -3.47 -9.67 12.39
N LEU A 104 -2.88 -9.90 11.22
CA LEU A 104 -3.45 -9.51 9.94
C LEU A 104 -4.78 -10.24 9.67
N ILE A 105 -4.86 -11.52 9.99
CA ILE A 105 -6.10 -12.30 9.87
C ILE A 105 -7.17 -11.73 10.81
N ALA A 106 -6.80 -11.36 12.03
CA ALA A 106 -7.72 -10.73 12.99
C ALA A 106 -8.24 -9.38 12.49
N GLU A 107 -7.47 -8.67 11.66
CA GLU A 107 -7.91 -7.43 11.00
C GLU A 107 -8.79 -7.68 9.75
N GLY A 108 -9.08 -8.92 9.44
CA GLY A 108 -9.98 -9.29 8.34
C GLY A 108 -9.28 -9.63 7.03
N ILE A 109 -7.98 -9.88 7.06
CA ILE A 109 -7.22 -10.30 5.87
C ILE A 109 -7.37 -11.80 5.68
N ASP A 110 -7.58 -12.24 4.44
CA ASP A 110 -7.64 -13.66 4.11
C ASP A 110 -6.25 -14.29 4.26
N GLY A 111 -6.14 -15.30 5.12
CA GLY A 111 -4.88 -16.00 5.38
C GLY A 111 -4.27 -16.65 4.14
N SER A 112 -5.07 -17.00 3.13
CA SER A 112 -4.56 -17.57 1.87
C SER A 112 -3.76 -16.58 1.03
N THR A 113 -3.91 -15.27 1.27
CA THR A 113 -3.16 -14.22 0.58
C THR A 113 -1.84 -13.88 1.27
N ILE A 114 -1.58 -14.46 2.44
CA ILE A 114 -0.41 -14.16 3.26
C ILE A 114 0.60 -15.30 3.12
N SER A 115 1.81 -14.97 2.70
CA SER A 115 2.94 -15.90 2.70
C SER A 115 3.96 -15.50 3.77
N ILE A 116 4.51 -16.50 4.45
CA ILE A 116 5.49 -16.30 5.51
C ILE A 116 6.86 -16.79 5.04
N SER A 117 7.87 -15.97 5.30
CA SER A 117 9.27 -16.34 5.18
C SER A 117 9.98 -16.04 6.51
N SER A 118 10.95 -16.86 6.86
CA SER A 118 11.75 -16.66 8.06
C SER A 118 13.23 -16.68 7.67
N TYR A 119 13.93 -15.62 8.01
CA TYR A 119 15.35 -15.47 7.71
C TYR A 119 16.22 -15.55 8.97
N GLY A 120 15.61 -15.61 10.17
CA GLY A 120 16.33 -15.63 11.42
C GLY A 120 17.29 -14.44 11.55
N GLU A 121 18.56 -14.73 11.78
CA GLU A 121 19.62 -13.72 11.84
C GLU A 121 20.25 -13.41 10.46
N ASP A 122 19.83 -14.11 9.41
CA ASP A 122 20.26 -13.83 8.06
C ASP A 122 19.54 -12.57 7.52
N TYR A 123 20.17 -11.87 6.59
CA TYR A 123 19.61 -10.64 5.99
C TYR A 123 19.20 -9.59 7.03
N THR A 124 20.09 -9.30 7.96
CA THR A 124 19.87 -8.31 9.01
C THR A 124 19.83 -6.90 8.45
N GLN A 125 19.01 -6.04 9.06
CA GLN A 125 18.97 -4.60 8.75
C GLN A 125 20.28 -3.91 9.16
N VAL A 126 20.84 -4.31 10.29
CA VAL A 126 22.10 -3.83 10.82
C VAL A 126 23.08 -5.00 10.88
N ASN A 127 24.20 -4.87 10.22
CA ASN A 127 25.23 -5.91 10.24
C ASN A 127 25.97 -5.89 11.58
N THR A 128 25.90 -6.99 12.33
CA THR A 128 26.56 -7.13 13.63
C THR A 128 27.36 -8.42 13.68
N ALA A 129 28.28 -8.51 14.64
CA ALA A 129 28.93 -9.77 14.98
C ALA A 129 27.92 -10.74 15.65
N ASP A 130 28.25 -12.03 15.66
CA ASP A 130 27.45 -13.03 16.34
C ASP A 130 27.31 -12.73 17.84
N GLY A 131 26.15 -13.03 18.40
CA GLY A 131 25.86 -12.81 19.81
C GLY A 131 25.49 -11.38 20.20
N VAL A 132 25.47 -10.45 19.25
CA VAL A 132 25.14 -9.05 19.53
C VAL A 132 23.62 -8.82 19.46
N LYS A 133 23.11 -8.19 20.51
CA LYS A 133 21.70 -7.73 20.54
C LYS A 133 21.54 -6.46 19.71
N GLU A 134 20.64 -6.48 18.74
CA GLU A 134 20.35 -5.32 17.90
C GLU A 134 18.83 -5.21 17.65
N GLY A 135 18.21 -4.21 18.25
CA GLY A 135 16.76 -4.02 18.14
C GLY A 135 16.26 -3.84 16.72
N ARG A 136 17.04 -3.23 15.85
CA ARG A 136 16.67 -3.01 14.44
C ARG A 136 16.63 -4.30 13.62
N ASN A 137 17.24 -5.38 14.10
CA ASN A 137 17.23 -6.69 13.47
C ASN A 137 16.08 -7.57 14.00
N ARG A 138 15.47 -7.21 15.13
CA ARG A 138 14.31 -7.90 15.70
C ARG A 138 13.04 -7.37 15.06
N ARG A 139 12.77 -7.77 13.84
CA ARG A 139 11.68 -7.21 13.06
C ARG A 139 10.95 -8.25 12.22
N VAL A 140 9.74 -7.90 11.87
CA VAL A 140 8.99 -8.54 10.78
C VAL A 140 8.72 -7.48 9.72
N VAL A 141 9.00 -7.79 8.48
CA VAL A 141 8.73 -6.91 7.36
C VAL A 141 7.49 -7.40 6.63
N ILE A 142 6.54 -6.50 6.44
CA ILE A 142 5.31 -6.75 5.70
C ILE A 142 5.41 -6.02 4.37
N LEU A 143 5.29 -6.75 3.28
CA LEU A 143 5.32 -6.20 1.93
C LEU A 143 4.04 -6.57 1.20
N LEU A 144 3.36 -5.58 0.64
CA LEU A 144 2.17 -5.78 -0.20
C LEU A 144 2.59 -5.86 -1.66
N LYS A 145 2.07 -6.85 -2.36
CA LYS A 145 2.42 -7.08 -3.77
C LYS A 145 1.22 -7.08 -4.69
#